data_fe1a6c751fde29ac6d93e25b274acbe3
#
_entry.id   fe1a6c751fde29ac6d93e25b274acbe3
#
_cell.length_a   1.000
_cell.length_b   1.000
_cell.length_c   1.000
_cell.angle_alpha   90.00
_cell.angle_beta   90.00
_cell.angle_gamma   90.00
#
_symmetry.space_group_name_H-M   'P 1'
#
loop_
_entity.id
_entity.type
_entity.pdbx_description
1 polymer ?
#
loop_
_entity_poly.entity_id
_entity_poly.type
_entity_poly.pdbx_seq_one_letter_code
_entity_poly.pdbx_strand_id
1 'polypeptide(L)'
;IDSLANVFEAGTDPLLLRIKVEQGNDYIYYKTKTPITVNSVHTEVLGEKPTSTAVVKAFYKGTNILGERFDGFEGADPVDGDSNASQPDTPPVSFDLSGSVIEGWKEAIPHMKVGERWLIYIPWKYCYGSTGNSNTTLIPGYSALIFDIQLLDADSIQKKSEPSKD
;
A
#
# COMPACT_ATOMS: atom_id res chain seq x y z
N ILE A 1 -8.77 -8.53 -11.22
CA ILE A 1 -9.31 -8.19 -9.89
C ILE A 1 -10.54 -9.02 -9.55
N ASP A 2 -11.37 -9.33 -10.51
CA ASP A 2 -12.46 -10.28 -10.29
C ASP A 2 -11.93 -11.63 -9.78
N SER A 3 -10.74 -12.03 -10.22
CA SER A 3 -10.07 -13.22 -9.71
C SER A 3 -9.66 -13.12 -8.24
N LEU A 4 -9.27 -11.93 -7.75
CA LEU A 4 -8.96 -11.73 -6.33
C LEU A 4 -10.21 -11.80 -5.47
N ALA A 5 -11.34 -11.25 -5.93
CA ALA A 5 -12.61 -11.39 -5.24
C ALA A 5 -12.99 -12.86 -5.08
N ASN A 6 -12.87 -13.63 -6.16
CA ASN A 6 -13.15 -15.06 -6.15
C ASN A 6 -12.21 -15.83 -5.20
N VAL A 7 -10.93 -15.51 -5.23
CA VAL A 7 -9.94 -16.12 -4.33
C VAL A 7 -10.28 -15.82 -2.87
N PHE A 8 -10.66 -14.58 -2.57
CA PHE A 8 -11.02 -14.17 -1.21
C PHE A 8 -12.29 -14.90 -0.73
N GLU A 9 -13.35 -14.88 -1.53
CA GLU A 9 -14.62 -15.51 -1.16
C GLU A 9 -14.49 -17.03 -1.00
N ALA A 10 -13.66 -17.66 -1.81
CA ALA A 10 -13.39 -19.10 -1.72
C ALA A 10 -12.46 -19.47 -0.57
N GLY A 11 -11.77 -18.49 0.03
CA GLY A 11 -10.80 -18.74 1.11
C GLY A 11 -9.58 -19.52 0.67
N THR A 12 -9.26 -19.53 -0.64
CA THR A 12 -8.14 -20.31 -1.18
C THR A 12 -6.78 -19.69 -0.92
N ASP A 13 -6.74 -18.41 -0.58
CA ASP A 13 -5.54 -17.74 -0.07
C ASP A 13 -5.86 -17.08 1.27
N PRO A 14 -5.54 -17.75 2.40
CA PRO A 14 -5.89 -17.22 3.72
C PRO A 14 -5.11 -15.96 4.12
N LEU A 15 -4.04 -15.62 3.40
CA LEU A 15 -3.25 -14.41 3.66
C LEU A 15 -3.82 -13.19 2.94
N LEU A 16 -4.75 -13.38 2.01
CA LEU A 16 -5.36 -12.28 1.28
C LEU A 16 -6.41 -11.60 2.16
N LEU A 17 -6.23 -10.30 2.37
CA LEU A 17 -7.10 -9.45 3.16
C LEU A 17 -7.75 -8.41 2.25
N ARG A 18 -8.79 -7.73 2.74
CA ARG A 18 -9.43 -6.67 1.97
C ARG A 18 -9.94 -5.54 2.84
N ILE A 19 -10.00 -4.35 2.23
CA ILE A 19 -10.58 -3.14 2.80
C ILE A 19 -11.75 -2.75 1.93
N LYS A 20 -12.91 -2.50 2.52
CA LYS A 20 -14.04 -1.92 1.79
C LYS A 20 -13.77 -0.45 1.53
N VAL A 21 -13.92 0.00 0.28
CA VAL A 21 -13.84 1.41 -0.08
C VAL A 21 -14.98 2.15 0.62
N GLU A 22 -14.67 3.31 1.19
CA GLU A 22 -15.61 4.07 2.04
C GLU A 22 -16.89 4.43 1.30
N GLN A 23 -16.76 4.83 0.03
CA GLN A 23 -17.91 5.19 -0.80
C GLN A 23 -18.08 4.18 -1.94
N GLY A 24 -18.86 3.15 -1.70
CA GLY A 24 -19.15 2.16 -2.72
C GLY A 24 -19.14 0.74 -2.21
N ASN A 25 -19.18 -0.20 -3.13
CA ASN A 25 -19.21 -1.63 -2.85
C ASN A 25 -17.91 -2.36 -3.26
N ASP A 26 -16.90 -1.59 -3.64
CA ASP A 26 -15.64 -2.14 -4.10
C ASP A 26 -14.71 -2.43 -2.92
N TYR A 27 -13.71 -3.26 -3.16
CA TYR A 27 -12.69 -3.63 -2.19
C TYR A 27 -11.30 -3.40 -2.77
N ILE A 28 -10.38 -3.02 -1.88
CA ILE A 28 -8.95 -3.04 -2.14
C ILE A 28 -8.40 -4.26 -1.41
N TYR A 29 -7.68 -5.10 -2.12
CA TYR A 29 -7.09 -6.32 -1.56
C TYR A 29 -5.65 -6.07 -1.18
N TYR A 30 -5.17 -6.72 -0.12
CA TYR A 30 -3.80 -6.58 0.31
C TYR A 30 -3.29 -7.82 1.04
N LYS A 31 -1.97 -7.93 1.10
CA LYS A 31 -1.25 -8.88 1.93
C LYS A 31 -0.24 -8.14 2.76
N THR A 32 -0.07 -8.54 4.01
CA THR A 32 1.01 -8.03 4.84
C THR A 32 2.32 -8.70 4.44
N LYS A 33 3.40 -7.94 4.46
CA LYS A 33 4.75 -8.43 4.17
C LYS A 33 5.69 -8.12 5.33
N THR A 34 6.81 -8.81 5.39
CA THR A 34 7.85 -8.54 6.38
C THR A 34 8.46 -7.15 6.11
N PRO A 35 8.49 -6.26 7.12
CA PRO A 35 9.10 -4.94 6.94
C PRO A 35 10.56 -5.01 6.52
N ILE A 36 10.95 -4.08 5.68
CA ILE A 36 12.33 -3.92 5.22
C ILE A 36 13.17 -3.35 6.38
N THR A 37 14.37 -3.85 6.55
CA THR A 37 15.35 -3.28 7.49
C THR A 37 15.89 -1.98 6.93
N VAL A 38 15.79 -0.90 7.69
CA VAL A 38 16.27 0.43 7.29
C VAL A 38 17.50 0.78 8.14
N ASN A 39 18.62 1.12 7.48
CA ASN A 39 19.89 1.45 8.13
C ASN A 39 20.34 0.37 9.15
N SER A 40 20.18 -0.89 8.80
CA SER A 40 20.49 -2.04 9.66
C SER A 40 19.64 -2.12 10.95
N VAL A 41 18.58 -1.33 11.04
CA VAL A 41 17.64 -1.35 12.16
C VAL A 41 16.34 -1.99 11.68
N HIS A 42 15.86 -2.97 12.44
CA HIS A 42 14.56 -3.57 12.16
C HIS A 42 13.46 -2.53 12.40
N THR A 43 12.60 -2.32 11.41
CA THR A 43 11.49 -1.38 11.56
C THR A 43 10.42 -1.97 12.47
N GLU A 44 10.14 -1.30 13.58
CA GLU A 44 9.07 -1.73 14.49
C GLU A 44 7.71 -1.27 13.97
N VAL A 45 6.70 -2.13 14.14
CA VAL A 45 5.31 -1.78 13.90
C VAL A 45 4.75 -1.13 15.17
N LEU A 46 4.50 0.18 15.11
CA LEU A 46 4.13 0.97 16.29
C LEU A 46 2.64 0.87 16.65
N GLY A 47 1.80 0.31 15.79
CA GLY A 47 0.37 0.18 16.02
C GLY A 47 -0.45 1.44 15.75
N GLU A 48 0.18 2.52 15.29
CA GLU A 48 -0.46 3.80 15.00
C GLU A 48 -0.80 3.90 13.52
N LYS A 49 -2.01 4.40 13.22
CA LYS A 49 -2.49 4.58 11.84
C LYS A 49 -2.55 6.05 11.47
N PRO A 50 -2.14 6.44 10.24
CA PRO A 50 -2.25 7.82 9.79
C PRO A 50 -3.70 8.28 9.71
N THR A 51 -3.92 9.58 9.89
CA THR A 51 -5.20 10.18 9.53
C THR A 51 -5.35 10.24 8.01
N SER A 52 -6.57 10.45 7.54
CA SER A 52 -6.87 10.55 6.09
C SER A 52 -6.23 11.77 5.41
N THR A 53 -5.75 12.74 6.19
CA THR A 53 -5.10 13.95 5.68
C THR A 53 -3.61 14.03 6.03
N ALA A 54 -3.04 12.95 6.55
CA ALA A 54 -1.64 12.91 6.97
C ALA A 54 -0.68 13.08 5.78
N VAL A 55 0.46 13.69 6.05
CA VAL A 55 1.65 13.54 5.20
C VAL A 55 2.40 12.32 5.72
N VAL A 56 2.56 11.33 4.88
CA VAL A 56 3.22 10.06 5.22
C VAL A 56 4.57 9.97 4.53
N LYS A 57 5.47 9.21 5.13
CA LYS A 57 6.76 8.87 4.54
C LYS A 57 6.81 7.36 4.31
N ALA A 58 7.18 6.96 3.11
CA ALA A 58 7.14 5.55 2.73
C ALA A 58 8.22 5.18 1.72
N PHE A 59 8.65 3.92 1.75
CA PHE A 59 9.21 3.26 0.59
C PHE A 59 8.07 2.68 -0.24
N TYR A 60 8.16 2.76 -1.55
CA TYR A 60 7.13 2.16 -2.42
C TYR A 60 7.69 1.71 -3.75
N LYS A 61 7.01 0.74 -4.33
CA LYS A 61 7.22 0.25 -5.68
C LYS A 61 5.86 -0.01 -6.31
N GLY A 62 5.59 0.59 -7.46
CA GLY A 62 4.36 0.37 -8.21
C GLY A 62 4.62 -0.46 -9.46
N THR A 63 3.77 -1.44 -9.68
CA THR A 63 3.80 -2.30 -10.86
C THR A 63 2.41 -2.41 -11.48
N ASN A 64 2.37 -2.75 -12.78
CA ASN A 64 1.13 -3.21 -13.40
C ASN A 64 0.88 -4.70 -13.08
N ILE A 65 -0.19 -5.27 -13.62
CA ILE A 65 -0.54 -6.68 -13.36
C ILE A 65 0.45 -7.68 -13.98
N LEU A 66 1.29 -7.23 -14.91
CA LEU A 66 2.34 -8.05 -15.52
C LEU A 66 3.64 -8.03 -14.70
N GLY A 67 3.65 -7.28 -13.59
CA GLY A 67 4.85 -7.13 -12.76
C GLY A 67 5.85 -6.10 -13.27
N GLU A 68 5.48 -5.30 -14.28
CA GLU A 68 6.34 -4.27 -14.84
C GLU A 68 6.32 -3.03 -13.95
N ARG A 69 7.48 -2.63 -13.46
CA ARG A 69 7.62 -1.45 -12.59
C ARG A 69 7.41 -0.17 -13.40
N PHE A 70 6.57 0.71 -12.91
CA PHE A 70 6.38 2.02 -13.50
C PHE A 70 6.87 3.16 -12.59
N ASP A 71 7.04 2.92 -11.30
CA ASP A 71 7.47 3.94 -10.34
C ASP A 71 8.02 3.30 -9.06
N GLY A 72 8.79 4.06 -8.29
CA GLY A 72 9.31 3.64 -7.00
C GLY A 72 10.68 2.98 -7.06
N PHE A 73 11.01 2.22 -6.03
CA PHE A 73 12.34 1.63 -5.91
C PHE A 73 12.59 0.53 -6.95
N GLU A 74 13.85 0.43 -7.37
CA GLU A 74 14.39 -0.65 -8.20
C GLU A 74 15.19 -1.62 -7.31
N GLY A 75 15.69 -2.66 -7.92
CA GLY A 75 16.47 -3.68 -7.23
C GLY A 75 15.63 -4.87 -6.79
N ALA A 76 16.30 -5.84 -6.18
CA ALA A 76 15.66 -7.05 -5.73
C ALA A 76 14.69 -6.75 -4.57
N ASP A 77 13.48 -7.29 -4.66
CA ASP A 77 12.57 -7.23 -3.54
C ASP A 77 13.17 -7.97 -2.35
N PRO A 78 13.10 -7.40 -1.15
CA PRO A 78 13.49 -8.15 0.03
C PRO A 78 12.64 -9.42 0.13
N VAL A 79 13.28 -10.53 0.37
CA VAL A 79 12.58 -11.79 0.59
C VAL A 79 11.90 -11.75 1.96
N ASP A 80 10.63 -12.12 2.00
CA ASP A 80 9.91 -12.18 3.27
C ASP A 80 10.66 -13.06 4.28
N GLY A 81 10.84 -12.52 5.48
CA GLY A 81 11.56 -13.20 6.54
C GLY A 81 13.09 -13.05 6.48
N ASP A 82 13.64 -12.40 5.47
CA ASP A 82 15.08 -12.14 5.39
C ASP A 82 15.43 -10.88 6.19
N SER A 83 16.02 -11.08 7.35
CA SER A 83 16.48 -9.99 8.22
C SER A 83 17.65 -9.19 7.64
N ASN A 84 18.28 -9.70 6.58
CA ASN A 84 19.37 -9.03 5.87
C ASN A 84 18.90 -8.39 4.56
N ALA A 85 17.60 -8.33 4.33
CA ALA A 85 17.05 -7.72 3.14
C ALA A 85 17.62 -6.30 2.96
N SER A 86 18.08 -6.01 1.76
CA SER A 86 18.69 -4.74 1.45
C SER A 86 17.67 -3.61 1.53
N GLN A 87 18.11 -2.47 2.07
CA GLN A 87 17.34 -1.24 1.98
C GLN A 87 17.10 -0.90 0.50
N PRO A 88 15.92 -0.36 0.16
CA PRO A 88 15.66 0.11 -1.19
C PRO A 88 16.72 1.11 -1.67
N ASP A 89 17.03 1.09 -2.96
CA ASP A 89 18.02 1.97 -3.59
C ASP A 89 17.56 3.43 -3.69
N THR A 90 16.26 3.69 -3.48
CA THR A 90 15.72 5.05 -3.43
C THR A 90 15.43 5.46 -2.00
N PRO A 91 15.61 6.76 -1.65
CA PRO A 91 15.24 7.24 -0.33
C PRO A 91 13.71 7.19 -0.12
N PRO A 92 13.25 7.21 1.14
CA PRO A 92 11.82 7.34 1.42
C PRO A 92 11.25 8.61 0.82
N VAL A 93 10.00 8.55 0.36
CA VAL A 93 9.30 9.68 -0.25
C VAL A 93 8.14 10.11 0.65
N SER A 94 7.91 11.41 0.72
CA SER A 94 6.79 11.99 1.45
C SER A 94 5.59 12.17 0.52
N PHE A 95 4.41 11.77 1.00
CA PHE A 95 3.14 11.88 0.27
C PHE A 95 2.10 12.54 1.15
N ASP A 96 1.40 13.54 0.59
CA ASP A 96 0.27 14.18 1.24
C ASP A 96 -1.01 13.44 0.83
N LEU A 97 -1.64 12.74 1.78
CA LEU A 97 -2.86 11.99 1.51
C LEU A 97 -4.06 12.89 1.15
N SER A 98 -4.01 14.17 1.53
CA SER A 98 -5.01 15.15 1.12
C SER A 98 -4.73 15.75 -0.27
N GLY A 99 -3.57 15.44 -0.84
CA GLY A 99 -3.11 16.00 -2.11
C GLY A 99 -3.45 15.14 -3.32
N SER A 100 -2.53 15.08 -4.28
CA SER A 100 -2.75 14.50 -5.61
C SER A 100 -2.37 13.03 -5.74
N VAL A 101 -2.23 12.29 -4.65
CA VAL A 101 -2.03 10.84 -4.71
C VAL A 101 -3.29 10.15 -5.24
N ILE A 102 -3.12 8.96 -5.84
CA ILE A 102 -4.26 8.20 -6.35
C ILE A 102 -5.24 7.82 -5.23
N GLU A 103 -6.51 7.71 -5.57
CA GLU A 103 -7.57 7.41 -4.59
C GLU A 103 -7.32 6.11 -3.81
N GLY A 104 -6.76 5.10 -4.47
CA GLY A 104 -6.44 3.84 -3.81
C GLY A 104 -5.49 3.99 -2.63
N TRP A 105 -4.53 4.91 -2.69
CA TRP A 105 -3.65 5.23 -1.57
C TRP A 105 -4.40 5.93 -0.44
N LYS A 106 -5.30 6.85 -0.78
CA LYS A 106 -6.13 7.56 0.21
C LYS A 106 -7.05 6.61 0.97
N GLU A 107 -7.51 5.56 0.30
CA GLU A 107 -8.37 4.54 0.91
C GLU A 107 -7.56 3.53 1.74
N ALA A 108 -6.38 3.12 1.29
CA ALA A 108 -5.62 2.03 1.90
C ALA A 108 -4.70 2.48 3.03
N ILE A 109 -3.92 3.54 2.84
CA ILE A 109 -2.86 3.92 3.78
C ILE A 109 -3.39 4.24 5.19
N PRO A 110 -4.55 4.88 5.38
CA PRO A 110 -5.09 5.08 6.73
C PRO A 110 -5.43 3.79 7.51
N HIS A 111 -5.44 2.66 6.84
CA HIS A 111 -5.60 1.36 7.48
C HIS A 111 -4.28 0.69 7.87
N MET A 112 -3.16 1.19 7.34
CA MET A 112 -1.83 0.69 7.68
C MET A 112 -1.36 1.25 9.01
N LYS A 113 -0.68 0.41 9.79
CA LYS A 113 0.05 0.86 10.97
C LYS A 113 1.44 1.32 10.56
N VAL A 114 1.93 2.38 11.19
CA VAL A 114 3.30 2.84 10.97
C VAL A 114 4.27 1.69 11.25
N GLY A 115 5.15 1.42 10.32
CA GLY A 115 6.09 0.31 10.34
C GLY A 115 5.65 -0.89 9.49
N GLU A 116 4.39 -1.01 9.14
CA GLU A 116 3.90 -2.11 8.32
C GLU A 116 4.32 -1.97 6.86
N ARG A 117 4.49 -3.12 6.21
CA ARG A 117 4.69 -3.24 4.77
C ARG A 117 3.57 -4.08 4.20
N TRP A 118 2.88 -3.54 3.21
CA TRP A 118 1.77 -4.21 2.52
C TRP A 118 2.04 -4.30 1.04
N LEU A 119 1.58 -5.38 0.44
CA LEU A 119 1.39 -5.50 -1.01
C LEU A 119 -0.09 -5.25 -1.29
N ILE A 120 -0.40 -4.18 -2.03
CA ILE A 120 -1.75 -3.66 -2.19
C ILE A 120 -2.17 -3.78 -3.65
N TYR A 121 -3.34 -4.38 -3.89
CA TYR A 121 -3.93 -4.57 -5.22
C TYR A 121 -5.09 -3.60 -5.36
N ILE A 122 -4.95 -2.59 -6.23
CA ILE A 122 -5.92 -1.50 -6.37
C ILE A 122 -6.66 -1.60 -7.69
N PRO A 123 -8.02 -1.65 -7.67
CA PRO A 123 -8.82 -1.62 -8.88
C PRO A 123 -8.57 -0.35 -9.70
N TRP A 124 -8.75 -0.44 -11.00
CA TRP A 124 -8.47 0.65 -11.93
C TRP A 124 -9.21 1.95 -11.61
N LYS A 125 -10.42 1.88 -11.05
CA LYS A 125 -11.22 3.06 -10.66
C LYS A 125 -10.52 3.94 -9.65
N TYR A 126 -9.67 3.36 -8.81
CA TYR A 126 -8.96 4.04 -7.72
C TYR A 126 -7.50 4.31 -8.06
N CYS A 127 -7.14 4.12 -9.32
CA CYS A 127 -5.82 4.42 -9.89
C CYS A 127 -5.95 5.54 -10.93
N TYR A 128 -5.73 5.22 -12.20
CA TYR A 128 -5.76 6.22 -13.28
C TYR A 128 -7.03 6.10 -14.14
N GLY A 129 -7.99 5.30 -13.74
CA GLY A 129 -9.32 5.23 -14.34
C GLY A 129 -9.33 4.70 -15.78
N SER A 130 -10.35 5.11 -16.51
CA SER A 130 -10.56 4.68 -17.89
C SER A 130 -9.57 5.31 -18.87
N THR A 131 -8.93 6.41 -18.51
CA THR A 131 -7.97 7.13 -19.34
C THR A 131 -6.57 6.56 -19.26
N GLY A 132 -6.19 6.03 -18.10
CA GLY A 132 -4.81 5.61 -17.82
C GLY A 132 -3.89 6.79 -17.55
N ASN A 133 -2.58 6.53 -17.52
CA ASN A 133 -1.55 7.54 -17.33
C ASN A 133 -0.79 7.75 -18.64
N SER A 134 -0.98 8.91 -19.26
CA SER A 134 -0.36 9.25 -20.56
C SER A 134 1.16 9.42 -20.49
N ASN A 135 1.73 9.53 -19.28
CA ASN A 135 3.18 9.67 -19.11
C ASN A 135 3.94 8.33 -19.23
N THR A 136 3.23 7.22 -19.32
CA THR A 136 3.84 5.90 -19.48
C THR A 136 2.93 4.99 -20.29
N THR A 137 3.55 4.07 -21.05
CA THR A 137 2.82 3.02 -21.79
C THR A 137 2.44 1.84 -20.89
N LEU A 138 2.93 1.81 -19.64
CA LEU A 138 2.71 0.71 -18.71
C LEU A 138 1.35 0.77 -18.01
N ILE A 139 0.66 1.91 -18.07
CA ILE A 139 -0.63 2.12 -17.43
C ILE A 139 -1.65 2.62 -18.47
N PRO A 140 -2.14 1.75 -19.36
CA PRO A 140 -3.27 2.08 -20.22
C PRO A 140 -4.54 2.26 -19.38
N GLY A 141 -5.63 2.70 -20.02
CA GLY A 141 -6.93 2.77 -19.36
C GLY A 141 -7.37 1.43 -18.77
N TYR A 142 -8.13 1.47 -17.70
CA TYR A 142 -8.64 0.30 -16.98
C TYR A 142 -7.54 -0.60 -16.36
N SER A 143 -6.42 -0.01 -15.97
CA SER A 143 -5.30 -0.75 -15.37
C SER A 143 -5.44 -0.83 -13.86
N ALA A 144 -5.57 -2.04 -13.33
CA ALA A 144 -5.33 -2.31 -11.93
C ALA A 144 -3.83 -2.20 -11.64
N LEU A 145 -3.48 -1.70 -10.48
CA LEU A 145 -2.08 -1.52 -10.08
C LEU A 145 -1.77 -2.26 -8.79
N ILE A 146 -0.52 -2.63 -8.64
CA ILE A 146 -0.01 -3.32 -7.46
C ILE A 146 1.07 -2.44 -6.84
N PHE A 147 0.93 -2.12 -5.55
CA PHE A 147 1.91 -1.33 -4.81
C PHE A 147 2.46 -2.12 -3.64
N ASP A 148 3.79 -2.15 -3.55
CA ASP A 148 4.52 -2.57 -2.37
C ASP A 148 4.86 -1.30 -1.58
N ILE A 149 4.28 -1.14 -0.39
CA ILE A 149 4.43 0.07 0.41
C ILE A 149 4.87 -0.31 1.80
N GLN A 150 5.96 0.30 2.28
CA GLN A 150 6.32 0.29 3.70
C GLN A 150 6.12 1.69 4.27
N LEU A 151 5.22 1.80 5.22
CA LEU A 151 4.90 3.05 5.89
C LEU A 151 5.91 3.30 7.00
N LEU A 152 6.71 4.37 6.88
CA LEU A 152 7.77 4.68 7.83
C LEU A 152 7.36 5.70 8.87
N ASP A 153 6.53 6.68 8.49
CA ASP A 153 6.14 7.78 9.37
C ASP A 153 4.86 8.44 8.88
N ALA A 154 4.20 9.15 9.78
CA ALA A 154 3.04 9.97 9.48
C ALA A 154 3.01 11.17 10.43
N ASP A 155 2.71 12.35 9.91
CA ASP A 155 2.69 13.58 10.70
C ASP A 155 1.42 13.74 11.55
N SER A 156 0.38 12.99 11.27
CA SER A 156 -0.82 12.95 12.09
C SER A 156 -1.38 11.52 12.18
N ILE A 157 -1.80 11.15 13.38
CA ILE A 157 -2.20 9.80 13.75
C ILE A 157 -3.66 9.80 14.19
N GLN A 158 -4.41 8.78 13.79
CA GLN A 158 -5.78 8.57 14.25
C GLN A 158 -5.82 8.41 15.76
N LYS A 159 -6.81 9.04 16.39
CA LYS A 159 -7.02 8.83 17.82
C LYS A 159 -7.46 7.38 18.05
N LYS A 160 -6.77 6.72 18.97
CA LYS A 160 -7.28 5.45 19.50
C LYS A 160 -8.60 5.72 20.19
N SER A 161 -9.62 4.89 19.90
CA SER A 161 -10.84 4.91 20.69
C SER A 161 -10.46 4.60 22.13
N GLU A 162 -10.72 5.53 23.05
CA GLU A 162 -10.51 5.26 24.47
C GLU A 162 -11.43 4.12 24.90
N PRO A 163 -10.91 3.18 25.71
CA PRO A 163 -11.81 2.20 26.31
C PRO A 163 -12.86 2.92 27.14
N SER A 164 -14.11 2.49 26.98
CA SER A 164 -15.23 2.99 27.74
C SER A 164 -14.90 2.98 29.24
N LYS A 165 -15.03 4.13 29.88
CA LYS A 165 -14.86 4.25 31.35
C LYS A 165 -16.14 3.91 32.06
N ASP A 166 -16.49 2.68 32.04
CA ASP A 166 -17.62 2.19 32.81
C ASP A 166 -17.16 1.44 34.07
#